data_bcf9d72de37d3b43fd29dfed62892c71
#
_entry.id   bcf9d72de37d3b43fd29dfed62892c71
#
_cell.length_a   1.000
_cell.length_b   1.000
_cell.length_c   1.000
_cell.angle_alpha   90.00
_cell.angle_beta   90.00
_cell.angle_gamma   90.00
#
_symmetry.space_group_name_H-M   'P 1'
#
loop_
_entity.id
_entity.type
_entity.pdbx_description
1 polymer ?
#
loop_
_entity_poly.entity_id
_entity_poly.type
_entity_poly.pdbx_seq_one_letter_code
_entity_poly.pdbx_strand_id
1 'polypeptide(L)'
;MVPYPYERRSGRDRRSGGDRRRMGDNSSLPFSDEEMDQDEVEERAAQMRLHLGDLWSHKGKELFRTHRYPEAKEALLKAVEIKPQLADAWYVIACIESMKSDKEGALARLRKAIEIEPGFKEKARTQSYFKKLKGDPDFERLVQ
;
A
#
# COMPACT_ATOMS: atom_id res chain seq x y z
N MET A 1 4.19 20.69 60.18
CA MET A 1 4.26 20.77 59.61
C MET A 1 4.45 20.25 58.81
N VAL A 2 4.13 20.13 58.84
CA VAL A 2 4.24 19.92 58.07
C VAL A 2 4.43 19.32 57.35
N PRO A 3 4.37 19.24 57.67
CA PRO A 3 4.58 18.86 57.04
C PRO A 3 4.81 18.09 56.33
N TYR A 4 4.63 17.97 56.32
CA TYR A 4 4.82 17.43 55.74
C TYR A 4 5.13 16.76 55.10
N PRO A 5 5.05 16.88 55.60
CA PRO A 5 5.46 16.40 55.04
C PRO A 5 5.78 15.56 54.37
N TYR A 6 5.70 15.58 54.64
CA TYR A 6 5.97 15.10 54.07
C TYR A 6 6.25 14.25 53.54
N GLU A 7 6.15 14.19 53.53
CA GLU A 7 6.42 13.76 53.11
C GLU A 7 6.58 12.91 52.57
N ARG A 8 6.40 12.97 53.05
CA ARG A 8 6.58 12.47 52.58
C ARG A 8 6.73 11.61 51.99
N ARG A 9 6.55 11.49 52.13
CA ARG A 9 6.68 11.03 51.57
C ARG A 9 6.98 10.31 50.91
N SER A 10 6.88 10.27 51.17
CA SER A 10 7.20 9.92 50.54
C SER A 10 7.52 9.19 49.96
N GLY A 11 7.48 8.97 50.38
CA GLY A 11 7.80 8.59 49.62
C GLY A 11 7.95 7.69 49.18
N ARG A 12 7.64 7.68 49.30
CA ARG A 12 7.65 7.17 48.79
C ARG A 12 7.74 6.51 48.11
N ASP A 13 7.62 6.62 48.32
CA ASP A 13 7.71 6.35 47.59
C ASP A 13 7.97 5.71 47.07
N ARG A 14 7.92 5.50 47.24
CA ARG A 14 8.19 5.21 46.61
C ARG A 14 8.38 4.41 46.12
N ARG A 15 8.20 4.22 46.16
CA ARG A 15 8.36 3.83 45.60
C ARG A 15 8.51 3.33 44.93
N SER A 16 8.42 3.17 45.03
CA SER A 16 8.55 2.94 44.35
C SER A 16 8.86 2.53 43.61
N GLY A 17 8.92 2.34 43.60
CA GLY A 17 9.30 2.10 42.85
C GLY A 17 9.40 1.36 42.26
N GLY A 18 9.22 1.13 42.39
CA GLY A 18 9.35 0.53 41.72
C GLY A 18 8.99 -0.03 41.09
N ASP A 19 8.36 0.03 41.15
CA ASP A 19 8.22 -0.56 40.34
C ASP A 19 8.27 -0.43 39.28
N ARG A 20 8.47 -0.12 39.17
CA ARG A 20 8.82 -0.12 38.20
C ARG A 20 9.33 -0.79 37.41
N ARG A 21 9.60 -1.17 37.49
CA ARG A 21 10.21 -1.86 36.83
C ARG A 21 9.95 -2.69 36.28
N ARG A 22 9.44 -2.88 36.55
CA ARG A 22 9.24 -3.66 35.98
C ARG A 22 8.89 -3.64 35.10
N MET A 23 8.73 -3.02 35.07
CA MET A 23 8.49 -2.93 34.13
C MET A 23 8.81 -3.10 33.20
N GLY A 24 8.76 -2.38 33.37
CA GLY A 24 9.11 -2.47 32.07
C GLY A 24 9.69 -3.57 31.64
N ASP A 25 9.31 -4.30 32.07
CA ASP A 25 9.84 -5.53 31.61
C ASP A 25 9.50 -5.71 30.14
N ASN A 26 10.47 -5.44 29.31
CA ASN A 26 10.30 -5.60 27.90
C ASN A 26 10.28 -7.04 27.47
N SER A 27 10.61 -7.92 28.37
CA SER A 27 10.58 -9.32 28.04
C SER A 27 9.19 -9.82 27.73
N SER A 28 8.16 -9.06 28.08
CA SER A 28 6.79 -9.44 27.74
C SER A 28 6.44 -9.13 26.31
N LEU A 29 7.26 -8.35 25.63
CA LEU A 29 7.02 -8.06 24.22
C LEU A 29 7.34 -9.28 23.37
N PRO A 30 6.42 -9.65 22.47
CA PRO A 30 6.66 -10.83 21.65
C PRO A 30 7.72 -10.62 20.57
N PHE A 31 8.15 -9.37 20.36
CA PHE A 31 9.10 -9.07 19.30
C PHE A 31 10.33 -8.44 19.86
N SER A 32 11.29 -9.24 20.16
CA SER A 32 12.62 -8.76 20.49
C SER A 32 13.52 -9.06 19.29
N ASP A 33 14.21 -8.04 18.81
CA ASP A 33 15.10 -8.22 17.68
C ASP A 33 16.14 -9.28 17.96
N GLU A 34 16.47 -9.44 19.22
CA GLU A 34 17.47 -10.41 19.61
C GLU A 34 17.02 -11.85 19.49
N GLU A 35 15.69 -12.05 19.45
CA GLU A 35 15.14 -13.40 19.42
C GLU A 35 14.69 -13.84 18.03
N MET A 36 14.73 -12.94 17.07
CA MET A 36 14.33 -13.27 15.70
C MET A 36 15.56 -13.58 14.88
N ASP A 37 15.53 -14.67 14.13
CA ASP A 37 16.63 -14.93 13.22
C ASP A 37 16.47 -14.09 11.97
N GLN A 38 17.50 -14.10 11.15
CA GLN A 38 17.56 -13.24 9.98
C GLN A 38 16.44 -13.55 8.98
N ASP A 39 16.16 -14.84 8.82
CA ASP A 39 15.11 -15.25 7.88
C ASP A 39 13.73 -14.73 8.31
N GLU A 40 13.45 -14.77 9.60
CA GLU A 40 12.18 -14.28 10.10
C GLU A 40 12.05 -12.77 9.90
N VAL A 41 13.14 -12.04 10.10
CA VAL A 41 13.13 -10.60 9.90
C VAL A 41 12.86 -10.28 8.44
N GLU A 42 13.51 -10.98 7.53
CA GLU A 42 13.33 -10.74 6.11
C GLU A 42 11.93 -11.09 5.64
N GLU A 43 11.39 -12.19 6.15
CA GLU A 43 10.03 -12.58 5.77
C GLU A 43 9.02 -11.56 6.23
N ARG A 44 9.18 -11.08 7.46
CA ARG A 44 8.26 -10.08 8.00
C ARG A 44 8.36 -8.77 7.23
N ALA A 45 9.59 -8.38 6.87
CA ALA A 45 9.77 -7.18 6.07
C ALA A 45 9.13 -7.32 4.70
N ALA A 46 9.24 -8.51 4.09
CA ALA A 46 8.61 -8.75 2.79
C ALA A 46 7.09 -8.65 2.89
N GLN A 47 6.51 -9.20 3.94
CA GLN A 47 5.07 -9.12 4.13
C GLN A 47 4.61 -7.68 4.31
N MET A 48 5.39 -6.89 5.05
CA MET A 48 5.05 -5.49 5.24
C MET A 48 5.11 -4.71 3.93
N ARG A 49 6.07 -5.03 3.08
CA ARG A 49 6.15 -4.38 1.78
C ARG A 49 4.95 -4.69 0.91
N LEU A 50 4.52 -5.96 0.89
CA LEU A 50 3.34 -6.34 0.13
C LEU A 50 2.09 -5.63 0.64
N HIS A 51 1.98 -5.54 1.95
CA HIS A 51 0.85 -4.82 2.55
C HIS A 51 0.87 -3.35 2.15
N LEU A 52 2.06 -2.75 2.14
CA LEU A 52 2.19 -1.35 1.73
C LEU A 52 1.77 -1.16 0.27
N GLY A 53 2.10 -2.13 -0.58
CA GLY A 53 1.66 -2.09 -1.97
C GLY A 53 0.15 -2.08 -2.09
N ASP A 54 -0.52 -2.93 -1.30
CA ASP A 54 -1.97 -2.96 -1.31
C ASP A 54 -2.58 -1.63 -0.84
N LEU A 55 -1.96 -1.01 0.18
CA LEU A 55 -2.44 0.27 0.67
C LEU A 55 -2.30 1.37 -0.39
N TRP A 56 -1.19 1.41 -1.09
CA TRP A 56 -1.01 2.39 -2.16
C TRP A 56 -2.00 2.15 -3.29
N SER A 57 -2.26 0.88 -3.62
CA SER A 57 -3.24 0.56 -4.64
C SER A 57 -4.63 1.04 -4.23
N HIS A 58 -5.00 0.78 -2.99
CA HIS A 58 -6.31 1.20 -2.49
C HIS A 58 -6.44 2.72 -2.53
N LYS A 59 -5.40 3.42 -2.08
CA LYS A 59 -5.42 4.88 -2.11
C LYS A 59 -5.53 5.39 -3.53
N GLY A 60 -4.80 4.79 -4.45
CA GLY A 60 -4.86 5.21 -5.85
C GLY A 60 -6.24 5.02 -6.45
N LYS A 61 -6.90 3.91 -6.14
CA LYS A 61 -8.24 3.67 -6.66
C LYS A 61 -9.24 4.65 -6.07
N GLU A 62 -9.08 5.01 -4.80
CA GLU A 62 -9.95 6.02 -4.20
C GLU A 62 -9.75 7.38 -4.86
N LEU A 63 -8.51 7.76 -5.11
CA LEU A 63 -8.23 9.01 -5.79
C LEU A 63 -8.80 9.00 -7.20
N PHE A 64 -8.76 7.86 -7.87
CA PHE A 64 -9.35 7.73 -9.20
C PHE A 64 -10.86 7.95 -9.14
N ARG A 65 -11.52 7.38 -8.15
CA ARG A 65 -12.97 7.55 -8.02
C ARG A 65 -13.38 8.99 -7.74
N THR A 66 -12.50 9.75 -7.07
CA THR A 66 -12.77 11.16 -6.80
C THR A 66 -12.20 12.06 -7.88
N HIS A 67 -11.79 11.50 -9.02
CA HIS A 67 -11.33 12.23 -10.20
C HIS A 67 -10.03 13.00 -9.98
N ARG A 68 -9.24 12.58 -9.01
CA ARG A 68 -7.92 13.17 -8.78
C ARG A 68 -6.89 12.33 -9.50
N TYR A 69 -6.89 12.43 -10.82
CA TYR A 69 -6.16 11.50 -11.67
C TYR A 69 -4.63 11.58 -11.56
N PRO A 70 -4.01 12.77 -11.53
CA PRO A 70 -2.55 12.79 -11.38
C PRO A 70 -2.09 12.14 -10.09
N GLU A 71 -2.78 12.40 -9.00
CA GLU A 71 -2.43 11.82 -7.72
C GLU A 71 -2.72 10.34 -7.68
N ALA A 72 -3.82 9.93 -8.32
CA ALA A 72 -4.15 8.52 -8.42
C ALA A 72 -3.06 7.76 -9.15
N LYS A 73 -2.57 8.32 -10.26
CA LYS A 73 -1.53 7.68 -11.04
C LYS A 73 -0.25 7.52 -10.21
N GLU A 74 0.11 8.55 -9.48
CA GLU A 74 1.30 8.47 -8.64
C GLU A 74 1.19 7.37 -7.59
N ALA A 75 0.04 7.29 -6.93
CA ALA A 75 -0.16 6.28 -5.90
C ALA A 75 -0.13 4.88 -6.50
N LEU A 76 -0.77 4.71 -7.66
CA LEU A 76 -0.81 3.41 -8.31
C LEU A 76 0.56 2.99 -8.84
N LEU A 77 1.36 3.94 -9.33
CA LEU A 77 2.71 3.62 -9.76
C LEU A 77 3.55 3.12 -8.59
N LYS A 78 3.39 3.74 -7.42
CA LYS A 78 4.08 3.25 -6.23
C LYS A 78 3.61 1.86 -5.85
N ALA A 79 2.31 1.60 -6.01
CA ALA A 79 1.77 0.29 -5.68
C ALA A 79 2.37 -0.80 -6.56
N VAL A 80 2.46 -0.57 -7.88
CA VAL A 80 2.97 -1.60 -8.78
C VAL A 80 4.48 -1.71 -8.70
N GLU A 81 5.15 -0.67 -8.26
CA GLU A 81 6.58 -0.74 -8.02
C GLU A 81 6.88 -1.69 -6.86
N ILE A 82 6.04 -1.63 -5.84
CA ILE A 82 6.19 -2.49 -4.67
C ILE A 82 5.67 -3.90 -4.96
N LYS A 83 4.52 -3.98 -5.62
CA LYS A 83 3.84 -5.25 -5.87
C LYS A 83 3.38 -5.30 -7.33
N PRO A 84 4.26 -5.77 -8.24
CA PRO A 84 3.94 -5.74 -9.67
C PRO A 84 2.77 -6.62 -10.10
N GLN A 85 2.26 -7.47 -9.22
CA GLN A 85 1.18 -8.40 -9.58
C GLN A 85 -0.21 -7.78 -9.42
N LEU A 86 -0.30 -6.50 -9.10
CA LEU A 86 -1.59 -5.84 -8.92
C LEU A 86 -2.18 -5.48 -10.28
N ALA A 87 -2.91 -6.42 -10.87
CA ALA A 87 -3.48 -6.22 -12.20
C ALA A 87 -4.44 -5.04 -12.24
N ASP A 88 -5.26 -4.89 -11.20
CA ASP A 88 -6.22 -3.78 -11.17
C ASP A 88 -5.52 -2.43 -11.09
N ALA A 89 -4.38 -2.35 -10.42
CA ALA A 89 -3.62 -1.10 -10.40
C ALA A 89 -3.10 -0.76 -11.79
N TRP A 90 -2.55 -1.74 -12.50
CA TRP A 90 -2.12 -1.52 -13.88
C TRP A 90 -3.28 -1.07 -14.75
N TYR A 91 -4.46 -1.69 -14.57
CA TYR A 91 -5.63 -1.35 -15.36
C TYR A 91 -6.07 0.10 -15.11
N VAL A 92 -6.11 0.54 -13.87
CA VAL A 92 -6.53 1.90 -13.57
C VAL A 92 -5.52 2.92 -14.09
N ILE A 93 -4.22 2.61 -14.03
CA ILE A 93 -3.23 3.49 -14.63
C ILE A 93 -3.49 3.61 -16.13
N ALA A 94 -3.81 2.49 -16.79
CA ALA A 94 -4.13 2.52 -18.21
C ALA A 94 -5.35 3.40 -18.50
N CYS A 95 -6.35 3.33 -17.65
CA CYS A 95 -7.53 4.18 -17.80
C CYS A 95 -7.17 5.66 -17.74
N ILE A 96 -6.33 6.02 -16.78
CA ILE A 96 -5.92 7.41 -16.63
C ILE A 96 -5.14 7.88 -17.86
N GLU A 97 -4.22 7.05 -18.33
CA GLU A 97 -3.40 7.42 -19.48
C GLU A 97 -4.23 7.50 -20.75
N SER A 98 -5.22 6.62 -20.89
CA SER A 98 -6.12 6.68 -22.02
C SER A 98 -6.93 7.98 -22.01
N MET A 99 -7.41 8.38 -20.86
CA MET A 99 -8.17 9.63 -20.76
C MET A 99 -7.32 10.85 -21.07
N LYS A 100 -6.01 10.76 -20.83
CA LYS A 100 -5.09 11.83 -21.17
C LYS A 100 -4.59 11.74 -22.60
N SER A 101 -5.10 10.80 -23.36
CA SER A 101 -4.72 10.58 -24.76
C SER A 101 -3.29 10.10 -24.91
N ASP A 102 -2.75 9.48 -23.87
CA ASP A 102 -1.44 8.83 -23.94
C ASP A 102 -1.66 7.38 -24.38
N LYS A 103 -1.74 7.21 -25.70
CA LYS A 103 -2.08 5.91 -26.27
C LYS A 103 -1.05 4.85 -25.92
N GLU A 104 0.22 5.17 -26.11
CA GLU A 104 1.28 4.18 -25.90
C GLU A 104 1.37 3.77 -24.44
N GLY A 105 1.28 4.74 -23.53
CA GLY A 105 1.29 4.43 -22.12
C GLY A 105 0.11 3.57 -21.71
N ALA A 106 -1.09 3.94 -22.22
CA ALA A 106 -2.28 3.20 -21.89
C ALA A 106 -2.19 1.75 -22.38
N LEU A 107 -1.71 1.55 -23.61
CA LEU A 107 -1.59 0.20 -24.15
C LEU A 107 -0.57 -0.63 -23.37
N ALA A 108 0.55 -0.02 -22.98
CA ALA A 108 1.56 -0.74 -22.22
C ALA A 108 1.02 -1.19 -20.86
N ARG A 109 0.31 -0.29 -20.16
CA ARG A 109 -0.24 -0.65 -18.85
C ARG A 109 -1.36 -1.67 -18.99
N LEU A 110 -2.20 -1.50 -20.01
CA LEU A 110 -3.29 -2.44 -20.21
C LEU A 110 -2.76 -3.84 -20.56
N ARG A 111 -1.69 -3.90 -21.35
CA ARG A 111 -1.08 -5.19 -21.64
C ARG A 111 -0.60 -5.87 -20.38
N LYS A 112 0.02 -5.10 -19.47
CA LYS A 112 0.45 -5.65 -18.22
C LYS A 112 -0.71 -6.21 -17.41
N ALA A 113 -1.81 -5.46 -17.33
CA ALA A 113 -2.98 -5.91 -16.57
C ALA A 113 -3.53 -7.20 -17.17
N ILE A 114 -3.60 -7.30 -18.48
CA ILE A 114 -4.13 -8.48 -19.17
C ILE A 114 -3.20 -9.69 -19.00
N GLU A 115 -1.89 -9.46 -19.02
CA GLU A 115 -0.95 -10.54 -18.77
C GLU A 115 -1.14 -11.17 -17.41
N ILE A 116 -1.42 -10.34 -16.42
CA ILE A 116 -1.62 -10.84 -15.07
C ILE A 116 -3.00 -11.45 -14.91
N GLU A 117 -4.01 -10.77 -15.45
CA GLU A 117 -5.39 -11.24 -15.32
C GLU A 117 -6.13 -11.00 -16.63
N PRO A 118 -6.33 -12.07 -17.44
CA PRO A 118 -6.94 -11.92 -18.78
C PRO A 118 -8.36 -11.35 -18.78
N GLY A 119 -9.07 -11.40 -17.65
CA GLY A 119 -10.41 -10.84 -17.58
C GLY A 119 -10.48 -9.36 -17.87
N PHE A 120 -9.35 -8.66 -17.81
CA PHE A 120 -9.34 -7.25 -18.13
C PHE A 120 -9.54 -6.96 -19.61
N LYS A 121 -9.40 -7.95 -20.47
CA LYS A 121 -9.74 -7.76 -21.89
C LYS A 121 -11.20 -7.35 -22.06
N GLU A 122 -12.09 -8.09 -21.42
CA GLU A 122 -13.52 -7.80 -21.50
C GLU A 122 -13.84 -6.46 -20.88
N LYS A 123 -13.21 -6.19 -19.76
CA LYS A 123 -13.41 -4.93 -19.08
C LYS A 123 -13.00 -3.76 -19.95
N ALA A 124 -11.85 -3.89 -20.62
CA ALA A 124 -11.36 -2.82 -21.49
C ALA A 124 -12.29 -2.60 -22.68
N ARG A 125 -12.86 -3.68 -23.21
CA ARG A 125 -13.78 -3.53 -24.35
C ARG A 125 -15.05 -2.80 -23.98
N THR A 126 -15.52 -2.97 -22.75
CA THR A 126 -16.83 -2.46 -22.37
C THR A 126 -16.77 -1.12 -21.64
N GLN A 127 -15.63 -0.76 -21.08
CA GLN A 127 -15.51 0.46 -20.31
C GLN A 127 -15.28 1.68 -21.20
N SER A 128 -15.88 2.79 -20.83
CA SER A 128 -15.76 4.01 -21.63
C SER A 128 -14.42 4.69 -21.48
N TYR A 129 -13.59 4.26 -20.53
CA TYR A 129 -12.29 4.88 -20.31
C TYR A 129 -11.38 4.77 -21.53
N PHE A 130 -11.60 3.76 -22.36
CA PHE A 130 -10.76 3.51 -23.52
C PHE A 130 -11.41 3.88 -24.83
N LYS A 131 -12.45 4.70 -24.78
CA LYS A 131 -13.18 5.01 -26.03
C LYS A 131 -12.29 5.74 -27.03
N LYS A 132 -11.28 6.47 -26.56
CA LYS A 132 -10.35 7.13 -27.48
C LYS A 132 -9.46 6.15 -28.22
N LEU A 133 -9.33 4.94 -27.71
CA LEU A 133 -8.51 3.90 -28.33
C LEU A 133 -9.32 2.94 -29.20
N LYS A 134 -10.64 3.02 -29.13
CA LYS A 134 -11.45 2.11 -29.93
C LYS A 134 -11.27 2.42 -31.40
N GLY A 135 -11.08 1.38 -32.19
CA GLY A 135 -10.75 1.51 -33.59
C GLY A 135 -9.27 1.52 -33.88
N ASP A 136 -8.45 1.65 -32.86
CA ASP A 136 -7.00 1.58 -33.03
C ASP A 136 -6.58 0.12 -33.19
N PRO A 137 -5.81 -0.23 -34.22
CA PRO A 137 -5.46 -1.64 -34.45
C PRO A 137 -4.73 -2.28 -33.28
N ASP A 138 -3.86 -1.53 -32.60
CA ASP A 138 -3.09 -2.10 -31.49
C ASP A 138 -4.01 -2.39 -30.31
N PHE A 139 -4.95 -1.48 -30.04
CA PHE A 139 -5.91 -1.72 -28.97
C PHE A 139 -6.82 -2.90 -29.27
N GLU A 140 -7.32 -2.95 -30.52
CA GLU A 140 -8.22 -4.03 -30.90
C GLU A 140 -7.55 -5.40 -30.82
N ARG A 141 -6.28 -5.48 -31.21
CA ARG A 141 -5.54 -6.73 -31.07
C ARG A 141 -5.34 -7.11 -29.62
N LEU A 142 -5.11 -6.11 -28.76
CA LEU A 142 -4.83 -6.38 -27.37
C LEU A 142 -6.04 -6.93 -26.62
N VAL A 143 -7.24 -6.45 -26.96
CA VAL A 143 -8.47 -6.84 -26.26
C VAL A 143 -9.27 -7.91 -26.98
N GLN A 144 -8.74 -8.45 -28.04
CA GLN A 144 -9.40 -9.50 -28.80
C GLN A 144 -9.64 -10.77 -28.04
#